data_2a226366a6f4469301c27a29a28273e3
#
_entry.id   2a226366a6f4469301c27a29a28273e3
#
_cell.length_a   1.000
_cell.length_b   1.000
_cell.length_c   1.000
_cell.angle_alpha   90.00
_cell.angle_beta   90.00
_cell.angle_gamma   90.00
#
_symmetry.space_group_name_H-M   'P 1'
#
loop_
_entity.id
_entity.type
_entity.pdbx_description
1 polymer ?
#
loop_
_entity_poly.entity_id
_entity_poly.type
_entity_poly.pdbx_seq_one_letter_code
_entity_poly.pdbx_strand_id
1 'polypeptide(L)'
;MTSAALRMHAHRLGWLASMLALFCSTTAQAWGPAAHRIVAQLAEGQLQADARVKVRQLLTLSDARHLSDIANWADDLREDPDQREFARATARLHYVNFADSACRFEADRICANGQCVVAAIDHYAAILADSSRPLAERAEALRFVVHFVGDVHQPLHAGYRPDRGGNQYQVRIDGKLVRLVDIS
;
A
#
# COMPACT_ATOMS: atom_id res chain seq x y z
N MET A 1 40.37 -42.01 -10.09
CA MET A 1 39.79 -40.69 -9.84
C MET A 1 39.26 -40.71 -8.42
N THR A 2 39.85 -39.94 -7.54
CA THR A 2 39.78 -40.13 -6.10
C THR A 2 38.52 -39.54 -5.50
N SER A 3 37.99 -40.21 -4.50
CA SER A 3 36.80 -39.86 -3.69
C SER A 3 36.77 -38.41 -3.17
N ALA A 4 37.92 -37.75 -3.09
CA ALA A 4 38.06 -36.35 -2.67
C ALA A 4 37.50 -35.33 -3.70
N ALA A 5 37.65 -35.58 -5.01
CA ALA A 5 37.15 -34.69 -6.05
C ALA A 5 35.64 -34.69 -6.13
N LEU A 6 34.99 -35.81 -5.88
CA LEU A 6 33.52 -35.92 -5.86
C LEU A 6 32.88 -35.15 -4.68
N ARG A 7 33.54 -35.15 -3.52
CA ARG A 7 33.09 -34.43 -2.33
C ARG A 7 33.19 -32.89 -2.48
N MET A 8 34.25 -32.42 -3.16
CA MET A 8 34.41 -30.96 -3.40
C MET A 8 33.35 -30.40 -4.35
N HIS A 9 32.91 -31.16 -5.36
CA HIS A 9 31.84 -30.74 -6.27
C HIS A 9 30.48 -30.71 -5.58
N ALA A 10 30.17 -31.64 -4.69
CA ALA A 10 28.94 -31.66 -3.94
C ALA A 10 28.81 -30.45 -2.97
N HIS A 11 29.90 -30.06 -2.32
CA HIS A 11 29.91 -28.87 -1.45
C HIS A 11 29.74 -27.57 -2.24
N ARG A 12 30.34 -27.44 -3.42
CA ARG A 12 30.20 -26.23 -4.27
C ARG A 12 28.79 -26.09 -4.84
N LEU A 13 28.13 -27.19 -5.25
CA LEU A 13 26.73 -27.17 -5.65
C LEU A 13 25.79 -26.81 -4.51
N GLY A 14 26.04 -27.30 -3.30
CA GLY A 14 25.25 -26.97 -2.11
C GLY A 14 25.33 -25.46 -1.75
N TRP A 15 26.47 -24.84 -1.86
CA TRP A 15 26.64 -23.40 -1.61
C TRP A 15 25.99 -22.53 -2.67
N LEU A 16 26.04 -22.93 -3.94
CA LEU A 16 25.35 -22.23 -5.04
C LEU A 16 23.83 -22.32 -4.92
N ALA A 17 23.29 -23.47 -4.52
CA ALA A 17 21.85 -23.63 -4.27
C ALA A 17 21.39 -22.83 -3.06
N SER A 18 22.19 -22.75 -1.97
CA SER A 18 21.90 -21.92 -0.80
C SER A 18 21.96 -20.42 -1.11
N MET A 19 22.89 -19.97 -1.98
CA MET A 19 22.94 -18.56 -2.40
C MET A 19 21.76 -18.17 -3.30
N LEU A 20 21.28 -19.07 -4.15
CA LEU A 20 20.11 -18.79 -5.01
C LEU A 20 18.81 -18.69 -4.22
N ALA A 21 18.70 -19.38 -3.09
CA ALA A 21 17.53 -19.31 -2.22
C ALA A 21 17.42 -18.00 -1.40
N LEU A 22 18.51 -17.23 -1.27
CA LEU A 22 18.51 -15.96 -0.54
C LEU A 22 17.97 -14.76 -1.35
N PHE A 23 17.72 -14.90 -2.65
CA PHE A 23 17.25 -13.78 -3.49
C PHE A 23 15.74 -13.79 -3.79
N CYS A 24 14.99 -14.74 -3.26
CA CYS A 24 13.53 -14.74 -3.36
C CYS A 24 12.87 -14.22 -2.09
N SER A 25 13.34 -13.09 -1.56
CA SER A 25 12.57 -12.34 -0.56
C SER A 25 11.54 -11.49 -1.31
N THR A 26 10.44 -12.09 -1.75
CA THR A 26 9.26 -11.31 -2.10
C THR A 26 8.77 -10.64 -0.81
N THR A 27 8.91 -9.34 -0.74
CA THR A 27 8.26 -8.56 0.31
C THR A 27 6.77 -8.78 0.16
N ALA A 28 6.16 -9.50 1.08
CA ALA A 28 4.71 -9.65 1.14
C ALA A 28 4.09 -8.27 1.38
N GLN A 29 3.53 -7.68 0.34
CA GLN A 29 2.72 -6.47 0.45
C GLN A 29 1.29 -6.90 0.66
N ALA A 30 0.66 -6.41 1.73
CA ALA A 30 -0.70 -6.79 2.13
C ALA A 30 -1.74 -6.49 1.02
N TRP A 31 -1.50 -5.48 0.20
CA TRP A 31 -2.23 -5.21 -1.05
C TRP A 31 -1.27 -4.59 -2.06
N GLY A 32 -0.89 -5.36 -3.06
CA GLY A 32 0.09 -4.93 -4.04
C GLY A 32 -0.45 -3.91 -5.04
N PRO A 33 0.41 -3.38 -5.92
CA PRO A 33 0.04 -2.37 -6.92
C PRO A 33 -1.15 -2.77 -7.80
N ALA A 34 -1.36 -4.06 -8.03
CA ALA A 34 -2.47 -4.56 -8.84
C ALA A 34 -3.84 -4.25 -8.22
N ALA A 35 -3.99 -4.43 -6.91
CA ALA A 35 -5.25 -4.18 -6.22
C ALA A 35 -5.58 -2.68 -6.19
N HIS A 36 -4.61 -1.80 -5.91
CA HIS A 36 -4.79 -0.35 -6.01
C HIS A 36 -5.24 0.09 -7.40
N ARG A 37 -4.63 -0.47 -8.46
CA ARG A 37 -5.03 -0.20 -9.84
C ARG A 37 -6.46 -0.64 -10.15
N ILE A 38 -6.89 -1.80 -9.66
CA ILE A 38 -8.25 -2.31 -9.85
C ILE A 38 -9.27 -1.37 -9.20
N VAL A 39 -9.04 -0.96 -7.94
CA VAL A 39 -9.93 -0.02 -7.23
C VAL A 39 -10.01 1.31 -7.99
N ALA A 40 -8.87 1.84 -8.45
CA ALA A 40 -8.81 3.07 -9.22
C ALA A 40 -9.56 2.98 -10.55
N GLN A 41 -9.44 1.86 -11.29
CA GLN A 41 -10.18 1.61 -12.53
C GLN A 41 -11.70 1.56 -12.32
N LEU A 42 -12.13 0.87 -11.25
CA LEU A 42 -13.55 0.83 -10.88
C LEU A 42 -14.08 2.22 -10.56
N ALA A 43 -13.34 3.01 -9.78
CA ALA A 43 -13.70 4.38 -9.44
C ALA A 43 -13.77 5.28 -10.70
N GLU A 44 -12.78 5.18 -11.60
CA GLU A 44 -12.75 5.96 -12.84
C GLU A 44 -13.98 5.66 -13.73
N GLY A 45 -14.41 4.40 -13.77
CA GLY A 45 -15.61 3.99 -14.51
C GLY A 45 -16.89 4.63 -13.99
N GLN A 46 -16.94 5.02 -12.71
CA GLN A 46 -18.10 5.62 -12.04
C GLN A 46 -18.10 7.16 -12.07
N LEU A 47 -17.03 7.80 -12.56
CA LEU A 47 -16.94 9.25 -12.58
C LEU A 47 -18.00 9.88 -13.45
N GLN A 48 -18.72 10.87 -12.92
CA GLN A 48 -19.61 11.74 -13.68
C GLN A 48 -18.81 12.57 -14.71
N ALA A 49 -19.45 13.02 -15.77
CA ALA A 49 -18.78 13.69 -16.88
C ALA A 49 -17.92 14.88 -16.45
N ASP A 50 -18.46 15.75 -15.59
CA ASP A 50 -17.74 16.93 -15.10
C ASP A 50 -16.54 16.57 -14.20
N ALA A 51 -16.70 15.55 -13.34
CA ALA A 51 -15.61 15.04 -12.52
C ALA A 51 -14.51 14.44 -13.38
N ARG A 52 -14.88 13.70 -14.42
CA ARG A 52 -13.94 13.09 -15.37
C ARG A 52 -13.06 14.14 -16.08
N VAL A 53 -13.65 15.28 -16.46
CA VAL A 53 -12.89 16.39 -17.08
C VAL A 53 -11.87 16.95 -16.10
N LYS A 54 -12.28 17.23 -14.86
CA LYS A 54 -11.40 17.77 -13.80
C LYS A 54 -10.28 16.80 -13.44
N VAL A 55 -10.61 15.51 -13.29
CA VAL A 55 -9.63 14.46 -13.01
C VAL A 55 -8.58 14.38 -14.12
N ARG A 56 -8.98 14.36 -15.39
CA ARG A 56 -8.03 14.35 -16.52
C ARG A 56 -7.07 15.54 -16.47
N GLN A 57 -7.56 16.74 -16.17
CA GLN A 57 -6.71 17.93 -16.02
C GLN A 57 -5.64 17.71 -14.93
N LEU A 58 -6.00 17.13 -13.78
CA LEU A 58 -5.05 16.88 -12.70
C LEU A 58 -4.06 15.75 -13.03
N LEU A 59 -4.51 14.72 -13.73
CA LEU A 59 -3.66 13.61 -14.17
C LEU A 59 -2.53 14.06 -15.09
N THR A 60 -2.74 15.08 -15.95
CA THR A 60 -1.67 15.59 -16.82
C THR A 60 -0.48 16.19 -16.06
N LEU A 61 -0.69 16.66 -14.82
CA LEU A 61 0.38 17.17 -13.96
C LEU A 61 1.24 16.03 -13.35
N SER A 62 0.82 14.79 -13.52
CA SER A 62 1.51 13.58 -13.05
C SER A 62 1.95 12.69 -14.21
N ASP A 63 1.97 13.20 -15.46
CA ASP A 63 2.22 12.43 -16.69
C ASP A 63 1.36 11.15 -16.80
N ALA A 64 0.15 11.19 -16.22
CA ALA A 64 -0.77 10.08 -16.13
C ALA A 64 -2.01 10.31 -17.01
N ARG A 65 -2.66 9.23 -17.43
CA ARG A 65 -3.88 9.24 -18.23
C ARG A 65 -5.09 8.68 -17.51
N HIS A 66 -4.85 7.77 -16.58
CA HIS A 66 -5.84 7.03 -15.82
C HIS A 66 -5.59 7.13 -14.32
N LEU A 67 -6.63 7.00 -13.50
CA LEU A 67 -6.47 6.90 -12.05
C LEU A 67 -5.60 5.71 -11.64
N SER A 68 -5.62 4.64 -12.42
CA SER A 68 -4.76 3.47 -12.20
C SER A 68 -3.26 3.74 -12.33
N ASP A 69 -2.88 4.78 -13.09
CA ASP A 69 -1.47 5.12 -13.29
C ASP A 69 -0.85 5.75 -12.03
N ILE A 70 -1.67 6.40 -11.21
CA ILE A 70 -1.27 7.07 -9.97
C ILE A 70 -1.62 6.28 -8.71
N ALA A 71 -2.29 5.13 -8.85
CA ALA A 71 -2.90 4.43 -7.73
C ALA A 71 -1.89 3.89 -6.70
N ASN A 72 -0.66 3.59 -7.10
CA ASN A 72 0.38 3.08 -6.19
C ASN A 72 1.37 4.16 -5.72
N TRP A 73 1.24 5.38 -6.23
CA TRP A 73 2.22 6.45 -6.03
C TRP A 73 2.61 6.68 -4.56
N ALA A 74 1.67 6.64 -3.63
CA ALA A 74 1.98 6.91 -2.21
C ALA A 74 2.83 5.80 -1.56
N ASP A 75 2.70 4.57 -2.03
CA ASP A 75 3.59 3.46 -1.64
C ASP A 75 4.96 3.57 -2.31
N ASP A 76 5.00 3.96 -3.58
CA ASP A 76 6.24 4.11 -4.36
C ASP A 76 7.17 5.19 -3.75
N LEU A 77 6.64 6.16 -2.99
CA LEU A 77 7.43 7.15 -2.24
C LEU A 77 8.45 6.51 -1.29
N ARG A 78 8.22 5.29 -0.82
CA ARG A 78 9.13 4.58 0.09
C ARG A 78 10.40 4.13 -0.60
N GLU A 79 10.33 3.90 -1.90
CA GLU A 79 11.45 3.44 -2.72
C GLU A 79 12.30 4.61 -3.24
N ASP A 80 11.76 5.84 -3.22
CA ASP A 80 12.47 7.05 -3.64
C ASP A 80 13.34 7.59 -2.50
N PRO A 81 14.69 7.59 -2.66
CA PRO A 81 15.58 8.10 -1.62
C PRO A 81 15.33 9.55 -1.23
N ASP A 82 14.89 10.39 -2.18
CA ASP A 82 14.67 11.82 -1.98
C ASP A 82 13.32 12.09 -1.29
N GLN A 83 12.40 11.12 -1.30
CA GLN A 83 11.06 11.22 -0.69
C GLN A 83 10.94 10.49 0.66
N ARG A 84 12.02 9.92 1.17
CA ARG A 84 11.99 9.10 2.40
C ARG A 84 11.40 9.81 3.63
N GLU A 85 11.67 11.08 3.80
CA GLU A 85 11.13 11.85 4.92
C GLU A 85 9.61 12.02 4.76
N PHE A 86 9.17 12.37 3.57
CA PHE A 86 7.75 12.51 3.24
C PHE A 86 7.01 11.16 3.36
N ALA A 87 7.59 10.08 2.86
CA ALA A 87 7.05 8.73 3.02
C ALA A 87 6.91 8.31 4.49
N ARG A 88 7.86 8.67 5.35
CA ARG A 88 7.76 8.41 6.81
C ARG A 88 6.67 9.27 7.45
N ALA A 89 6.54 10.53 7.07
CA ALA A 89 5.52 11.43 7.59
C ALA A 89 4.10 10.95 7.26
N THR A 90 3.91 10.34 6.08
CA THR A 90 2.62 9.83 5.61
C THR A 90 2.35 8.36 5.97
N ALA A 91 3.33 7.63 6.50
CA ALA A 91 3.23 6.18 6.72
C ALA A 91 2.03 5.75 7.58
N ARG A 92 1.60 6.57 8.55
CA ARG A 92 0.44 6.28 9.40
C ARG A 92 -0.90 6.53 8.72
N LEU A 93 -0.90 7.24 7.59
CA LEU A 93 -2.10 7.60 6.86
C LEU A 93 -2.64 6.44 6.00
N HIS A 94 -1.90 5.35 5.86
CA HIS A 94 -2.27 4.20 5.04
C HIS A 94 -3.23 3.22 5.72
N TYR A 95 -3.48 3.35 7.03
CA TYR A 95 -4.29 2.38 7.77
C TYR A 95 -5.03 3.02 8.93
N VAL A 96 -5.99 2.29 9.47
CA VAL A 96 -6.65 2.57 10.76
C VAL A 96 -6.60 1.33 11.62
N ASN A 97 -6.27 1.47 12.91
CA ASN A 97 -6.22 0.36 13.85
C ASN A 97 -7.28 0.54 14.92
N PHE A 98 -8.26 -0.37 14.94
CA PHE A 98 -9.24 -0.42 16.02
C PHE A 98 -8.58 -0.87 17.33
N ALA A 99 -9.02 -0.25 18.43
CA ALA A 99 -8.46 -0.52 19.75
C ALA A 99 -9.00 -1.83 20.35
N ASP A 100 -10.23 -2.20 19.96
CA ASP A 100 -10.97 -3.34 20.50
C ASP A 100 -11.95 -3.93 19.47
N SER A 101 -12.61 -5.02 19.84
CA SER A 101 -13.55 -5.75 19.01
C SER A 101 -14.93 -5.10 18.87
N ALA A 102 -15.16 -3.91 19.42
CA ALA A 102 -16.46 -3.24 19.33
C ALA A 102 -16.79 -2.78 17.89
N CYS A 103 -15.82 -2.78 16.98
CA CYS A 103 -15.95 -2.41 15.57
C CYS A 103 -16.62 -1.03 15.37
N ARG A 104 -16.39 -0.10 16.31
CA ARG A 104 -16.88 1.28 16.23
C ARG A 104 -15.74 2.22 15.91
N PHE A 105 -15.90 3.02 14.88
CA PHE A 105 -14.97 4.08 14.55
C PHE A 105 -15.29 5.32 15.40
N GLU A 106 -14.37 5.66 16.29
CA GLU A 106 -14.40 6.87 17.13
C GLU A 106 -13.13 7.66 16.81
N ALA A 107 -13.28 8.74 16.03
CA ALA A 107 -12.14 9.48 15.47
C ALA A 107 -11.12 9.91 16.55
N ASP A 108 -11.58 10.49 17.65
CA ASP A 108 -10.72 10.97 18.74
C ASP A 108 -9.91 9.87 19.40
N ARG A 109 -10.43 8.65 19.40
CA ARG A 109 -9.83 7.49 20.07
C ARG A 109 -8.90 6.71 19.14
N ILE A 110 -9.28 6.56 17.87
CA ILE A 110 -8.65 5.65 16.92
C ILE A 110 -7.71 6.41 16.00
N CYS A 111 -8.06 7.64 15.67
CA CYS A 111 -7.41 8.48 14.67
C CYS A 111 -6.81 9.75 15.29
N ALA A 112 -6.13 9.60 16.42
CA ALA A 112 -5.58 10.72 17.17
C ALA A 112 -4.75 11.66 16.26
N ASN A 113 -5.03 12.95 16.34
CA ASN A 113 -4.40 14.01 15.53
C ASN A 113 -4.55 13.81 14.01
N GLY A 114 -5.63 13.14 13.57
CA GLY A 114 -5.85 12.86 12.15
C GLY A 114 -4.90 11.84 11.52
N GLN A 115 -4.16 11.09 12.33
CA GLN A 115 -3.14 10.14 11.86
C GLN A 115 -3.73 8.75 11.58
N CYS A 116 -4.64 8.67 10.62
CA CYS A 116 -5.18 7.42 10.08
C CYS A 116 -5.74 7.62 8.65
N VAL A 117 -5.98 6.52 7.95
CA VAL A 117 -6.48 6.53 6.56
C VAL A 117 -7.82 7.27 6.41
N VAL A 118 -8.73 7.16 7.38
CA VAL A 118 -10.05 7.81 7.30
C VAL A 118 -9.90 9.34 7.29
N ALA A 119 -9.17 9.89 8.27
CA ALA A 119 -8.93 11.33 8.32
C ALA A 119 -8.06 11.82 7.16
N ALA A 120 -7.16 11.00 6.65
CA ALA A 120 -6.36 11.32 5.46
C ALA A 120 -7.24 11.45 4.21
N ILE A 121 -8.19 10.54 4.00
CA ILE A 121 -9.15 10.64 2.90
C ILE A 121 -9.92 11.95 2.99
N ASP A 122 -10.49 12.29 4.16
CA ASP A 122 -11.25 13.51 4.37
C ASP A 122 -10.40 14.76 4.11
N HIS A 123 -9.17 14.77 4.63
CA HIS A 123 -8.23 15.89 4.47
C HIS A 123 -7.88 16.13 2.99
N TYR A 124 -7.45 15.10 2.28
CA TYR A 124 -7.06 15.24 0.88
C TYR A 124 -8.25 15.42 -0.05
N ALA A 125 -9.43 14.86 0.26
CA ALA A 125 -10.66 15.14 -0.46
C ALA A 125 -11.07 16.62 -0.35
N ALA A 126 -10.91 17.23 0.81
CA ALA A 126 -11.14 18.67 1.00
C ALA A 126 -10.18 19.53 0.15
N ILE A 127 -8.88 19.20 0.12
CA ILE A 127 -7.91 19.88 -0.75
C ILE A 127 -8.28 19.72 -2.22
N LEU A 128 -8.63 18.50 -2.63
CA LEU A 128 -9.02 18.18 -4.01
C LEU A 128 -10.25 18.97 -4.45
N ALA A 129 -11.23 19.15 -3.56
CA ALA A 129 -12.47 19.86 -3.84
C ALA A 129 -12.30 21.39 -3.89
N ASP A 130 -11.31 21.94 -3.19
CA ASP A 130 -11.09 23.39 -3.10
C ASP A 130 -10.48 23.95 -4.38
N SER A 131 -11.33 24.58 -5.21
CA SER A 131 -10.90 25.18 -6.48
C SER A 131 -9.98 26.40 -6.33
N SER A 132 -9.84 26.97 -5.15
CA SER A 132 -8.92 28.09 -4.87
C SER A 132 -7.47 27.64 -4.70
N ARG A 133 -7.25 26.33 -4.46
CA ARG A 133 -5.92 25.76 -4.30
C ARG A 133 -5.19 25.58 -5.63
N PRO A 134 -3.85 25.70 -5.61
CA PRO A 134 -3.02 25.43 -6.78
C PRO A 134 -3.31 24.05 -7.38
N LEU A 135 -3.29 23.93 -8.71
CA LEU A 135 -3.52 22.66 -9.40
C LEU A 135 -2.51 21.58 -8.97
N ALA A 136 -1.27 21.95 -8.66
CA ALA A 136 -0.25 20.99 -8.19
C ALA A 136 -0.64 20.36 -6.84
N GLU A 137 -1.12 21.15 -5.87
CA GLU A 137 -1.60 20.64 -4.58
C GLU A 137 -2.81 19.71 -4.76
N ARG A 138 -3.73 20.10 -5.65
CA ARG A 138 -4.90 19.27 -5.94
C ARG A 138 -4.56 17.99 -6.70
N ALA A 139 -3.54 18.00 -7.54
CA ALA A 139 -3.04 16.81 -8.21
C ALA A 139 -2.36 15.85 -7.22
N GLU A 140 -1.61 16.37 -6.25
CA GLU A 140 -1.06 15.56 -5.16
C GLU A 140 -2.18 14.98 -4.29
N ALA A 141 -3.16 15.80 -3.93
CA ALA A 141 -4.33 15.35 -3.19
C ALA A 141 -5.12 14.24 -3.92
N LEU A 142 -5.24 14.33 -5.24
CA LEU A 142 -5.86 13.28 -6.06
C LEU A 142 -5.08 11.95 -5.93
N ARG A 143 -3.75 11.98 -5.98
CA ARG A 143 -2.90 10.78 -5.81
C ARG A 143 -3.13 10.13 -4.45
N PHE A 144 -3.16 10.93 -3.37
CA PHE A 144 -3.44 10.43 -2.03
C PHE A 144 -4.86 9.87 -1.90
N VAL A 145 -5.88 10.58 -2.40
CA VAL A 145 -7.27 10.08 -2.34
C VAL A 145 -7.41 8.75 -3.05
N VAL A 146 -6.87 8.63 -4.26
CA VAL A 146 -6.94 7.37 -5.04
C VAL A 146 -6.26 6.22 -4.29
N HIS A 147 -5.08 6.46 -3.73
CA HIS A 147 -4.35 5.44 -2.98
C HIS A 147 -5.05 5.04 -1.68
N PHE A 148 -5.39 6.02 -0.83
CA PHE A 148 -5.99 5.76 0.48
C PHE A 148 -7.41 5.18 0.41
N VAL A 149 -8.17 5.49 -0.65
CA VAL A 149 -9.42 4.78 -0.91
C VAL A 149 -9.14 3.31 -1.24
N GLY A 150 -8.08 3.00 -1.95
CA GLY A 150 -7.59 1.62 -2.10
C GLY A 150 -7.27 0.99 -0.75
N ASP A 151 -6.46 1.64 0.05
CA ASP A 151 -6.03 1.16 1.37
C ASP A 151 -7.19 0.84 2.31
N VAL A 152 -8.19 1.72 2.40
CA VAL A 152 -9.33 1.50 3.31
C VAL A 152 -10.20 0.30 2.91
N HIS A 153 -10.13 -0.13 1.65
CA HIS A 153 -10.79 -1.33 1.16
C HIS A 153 -10.01 -2.62 1.45
N GLN A 154 -8.76 -2.51 1.85
CA GLN A 154 -7.95 -3.65 2.25
C GLN A 154 -8.29 -4.03 3.72
N PRO A 155 -8.85 -5.23 3.97
CA PRO A 155 -9.37 -5.58 5.30
C PRO A 155 -8.36 -5.43 6.44
N LEU A 156 -7.07 -5.68 6.19
CA LEU A 156 -6.03 -5.58 7.21
C LEU A 156 -5.57 -4.14 7.49
N HIS A 157 -5.88 -3.20 6.57
CA HIS A 157 -5.64 -1.77 6.82
C HIS A 157 -6.74 -1.15 7.69
N ALA A 158 -7.83 -1.87 7.93
CA ALA A 158 -8.89 -1.53 8.88
C ALA A 158 -9.03 -2.62 9.98
N GLY A 159 -7.90 -3.15 10.43
CA GLY A 159 -7.81 -4.23 11.40
C GLY A 159 -7.57 -3.77 12.83
N TYR A 160 -7.11 -4.71 13.67
CA TYR A 160 -6.78 -4.43 15.05
C TYR A 160 -5.30 -4.10 15.22
N ARG A 161 -5.01 -3.24 16.21
CA ARG A 161 -3.63 -2.84 16.50
C ARG A 161 -2.65 -4.01 16.70
N PRO A 162 -3.01 -5.10 17.40
CA PRO A 162 -2.13 -6.27 17.56
C PRO A 162 -1.77 -6.95 16.25
N ASP A 163 -2.63 -6.87 15.23
CA ASP A 163 -2.44 -7.55 13.95
C ASP A 163 -1.38 -6.87 13.07
N ARG A 164 -1.06 -5.59 13.36
CA ARG A 164 -0.07 -4.79 12.62
C ARG A 164 -0.28 -4.85 11.10
N GLY A 165 -1.53 -4.65 10.65
CA GLY A 165 -1.86 -4.73 9.23
C GLY A 165 -1.75 -6.15 8.67
N GLY A 166 -2.01 -7.18 9.49
CA GLY A 166 -1.89 -8.59 9.12
C GLY A 166 -0.50 -9.20 9.30
N ASN A 167 0.53 -8.39 9.58
CA ASN A 167 1.90 -8.88 9.77
C ASN A 167 2.06 -9.80 11.00
N GLN A 168 1.17 -9.68 11.98
CA GLN A 168 1.15 -10.53 13.17
C GLN A 168 -0.04 -11.51 13.18
N TYR A 169 -0.94 -11.40 12.19
CA TYR A 169 -2.09 -12.29 12.11
C TYR A 169 -1.68 -13.64 11.53
N GLN A 170 -1.89 -14.70 12.31
CA GLN A 170 -1.56 -16.06 11.93
C GLN A 170 -2.80 -16.82 11.47
N VAL A 171 -2.68 -17.51 10.35
CA VAL A 171 -3.69 -18.40 9.82
C VAL A 171 -3.13 -19.82 9.68
N ARG A 172 -4.01 -20.81 9.64
CA ARG A 172 -3.60 -22.18 9.44
C ARG A 172 -3.98 -22.63 8.03
N ILE A 173 -2.98 -22.97 7.23
CA ILE A 173 -3.16 -23.54 5.88
C ILE A 173 -2.55 -24.93 5.87
N ASP A 174 -3.32 -25.95 5.49
CA ASP A 174 -2.89 -27.35 5.43
C ASP A 174 -2.21 -27.82 6.74
N GLY A 175 -2.75 -27.36 7.87
CA GLY A 175 -2.24 -27.69 9.21
C GLY A 175 -1.01 -26.88 9.64
N LYS A 176 -0.40 -26.09 8.76
CA LYS A 176 0.76 -25.24 9.08
C LYS A 176 0.31 -23.83 9.47
N LEU A 177 0.94 -23.28 10.51
CA LEU A 177 0.72 -21.89 10.93
C LEU A 177 1.59 -20.96 10.07
N VAL A 178 0.96 -20.03 9.39
CA VAL A 178 1.62 -19.03 8.51
C VAL A 178 1.08 -17.64 8.82
N ARG A 179 1.88 -16.60 8.62
CA ARG A 179 1.36 -15.23 8.73
C ARG A 179 0.49 -14.92 7.51
N LEU A 180 -0.57 -14.16 7.71
CA LEU A 180 -1.51 -13.85 6.63
C LEU A 180 -0.82 -13.13 5.46
N VAL A 181 0.16 -12.27 5.73
CA VAL A 181 0.94 -11.56 4.71
C VAL A 181 1.89 -12.46 3.91
N ASP A 182 2.16 -13.68 4.34
CA ASP A 182 3.04 -14.62 3.63
C ASP A 182 2.26 -15.47 2.60
N ILE A 183 0.95 -15.22 2.43
CA ILE A 183 0.05 -16.00 1.55
C ILE A 183 -0.17 -15.28 0.20
N SER A 184 0.16 -14.02 0.10
CA SER A 184 -0.07 -13.17 -1.08
C SER A 184 0.92 -13.42 -2.21
#